data_a268f631935d2c5720393e84963f5fec
#
_entry.id   a268f631935d2c5720393e84963f5fec
#
_cell.length_a   1.000
_cell.length_b   1.000
_cell.length_c   1.000
_cell.angle_alpha   90.00
_cell.angle_beta   90.00
_cell.angle_gamma   90.00
#
_symmetry.space_group_name_H-M   'P 1'
#
loop_
_entity.id
_entity.type
_entity.pdbx_description
1 polymer ?
#
loop_
_entity_poly.entity_id
_entity_poly.type
_entity_poly.pdbx_seq_one_letter_code
_entity_poly.pdbx_strand_id
1 'polypeptide(L)'
;GPVWLDVPLNVQAAMVETEDLTGFDPADYEAGGTGWAKKSEAEIPMDTAGQGEYRALLPKKVEKETAREIIKKIRAARRPVINAGNGIRIAGAHEVFIRVAEALQIPVVTGADSIDCIWDEHPLYTGKGGNVGDRAGNFAIQNSDLLLSLGSRLSFRQVGYRFDTWAREAYTIINDIDAEELKKPTLHVDMPVHADVKDLLETMEEVLKEEELSRDAMDEEAREAQ
;
A
#
# COMPACT_ATOMS: atom_id res chain seq x y z
N GLY A 1 -30.41 -0.68 -1.47
CA GLY A 1 -29.04 -0.24 -1.71
C GLY A 1 -28.25 -1.33 -2.44
N PRO A 2 -27.00 -1.08 -2.82
CA PRO A 2 -26.20 -2.11 -3.48
C PRO A 2 -25.95 -3.29 -2.55
N VAL A 3 -26.06 -4.49 -3.11
CA VAL A 3 -25.79 -5.75 -2.39
C VAL A 3 -24.49 -6.31 -2.94
N TRP A 4 -23.56 -6.67 -2.06
CA TRP A 4 -22.34 -7.39 -2.42
C TRP A 4 -22.49 -8.86 -2.05
N LEU A 5 -22.28 -9.74 -3.02
CA LEU A 5 -22.29 -11.19 -2.82
C LEU A 5 -20.89 -11.72 -3.11
N ASP A 6 -20.22 -12.23 -2.07
CA ASP A 6 -18.94 -12.90 -2.21
C ASP A 6 -19.17 -14.42 -2.30
N VAL A 7 -18.84 -14.99 -3.45
CA VAL A 7 -18.98 -16.43 -3.70
C VAL A 7 -17.59 -17.03 -3.83
N PRO A 8 -17.11 -17.79 -2.83
CA PRO A 8 -15.81 -18.45 -2.90
C PRO A 8 -15.67 -19.34 -4.13
N LEU A 9 -14.48 -19.40 -4.71
CA LEU A 9 -14.21 -20.07 -5.98
C LEU A 9 -14.59 -21.55 -5.98
N ASN A 10 -14.36 -22.26 -4.87
CA ASN A 10 -14.75 -23.64 -4.70
C ASN A 10 -16.28 -23.85 -4.68
N VAL A 11 -17.03 -22.84 -4.21
CA VAL A 11 -18.50 -22.85 -4.24
C VAL A 11 -19.03 -22.59 -5.65
N GLN A 12 -18.35 -21.71 -6.40
CA GLN A 12 -18.73 -21.43 -7.79
C GLN A 12 -18.61 -22.67 -8.69
N ALA A 13 -17.67 -23.57 -8.40
CA ALA A 13 -17.45 -24.80 -9.15
C ALA A 13 -18.18 -26.02 -8.57
N ALA A 14 -18.92 -25.86 -7.47
CA ALA A 14 -19.64 -26.97 -6.85
C ALA A 14 -20.83 -27.42 -7.70
N MET A 15 -21.00 -28.72 -7.82
CA MET A 15 -22.24 -29.31 -8.36
C MET A 15 -23.32 -29.21 -7.29
N VAL A 16 -24.45 -28.63 -7.63
CA VAL A 16 -25.58 -28.42 -6.70
C VAL A 16 -26.83 -29.02 -7.30
N GLU A 17 -27.53 -29.87 -6.55
CA GLU A 17 -28.83 -30.41 -6.93
C GLU A 17 -29.87 -29.29 -6.76
N THR A 18 -30.45 -28.84 -7.87
CA THR A 18 -31.35 -27.70 -7.89
C THR A 18 -32.69 -27.98 -7.24
N GLU A 19 -33.06 -29.25 -7.14
CA GLU A 19 -34.31 -29.69 -6.49
C GLU A 19 -34.30 -29.49 -4.97
N ASP A 20 -33.12 -29.45 -4.37
CA ASP A 20 -32.91 -29.23 -2.93
C ASP A 20 -32.85 -27.76 -2.54
N LEU A 21 -32.85 -26.85 -3.53
CA LEU A 21 -32.69 -25.42 -3.29
C LEU A 21 -34.04 -24.76 -3.00
N THR A 22 -34.07 -24.01 -1.91
CA THR A 22 -35.19 -23.11 -1.61
C THR A 22 -34.96 -21.79 -2.33
N GLY A 23 -35.89 -21.38 -3.20
CA GLY A 23 -35.84 -20.11 -3.89
C GLY A 23 -36.03 -18.91 -2.95
N PHE A 24 -35.73 -17.73 -3.41
CA PHE A 24 -36.03 -16.50 -2.69
C PHE A 24 -37.53 -16.28 -2.61
N ASP A 25 -38.07 -16.14 -1.39
CA ASP A 25 -39.46 -15.75 -1.14
C ASP A 25 -39.50 -14.26 -0.73
N PRO A 26 -40.12 -13.39 -1.53
CA PRO A 26 -40.27 -11.97 -1.18
C PRO A 26 -40.98 -11.74 0.16
N ALA A 27 -41.90 -12.66 0.56
CA ALA A 27 -42.62 -12.55 1.83
C ALA A 27 -41.65 -12.69 3.04
N ASP A 28 -40.61 -13.49 2.94
CA ASP A 28 -39.61 -13.62 4.00
C ASP A 28 -38.82 -12.29 4.20
N TYR A 29 -38.63 -11.55 3.12
CA TYR A 29 -37.99 -10.24 3.18
C TYR A 29 -38.92 -9.18 3.81
N GLU A 30 -40.17 -9.13 3.39
CA GLU A 30 -41.17 -8.18 3.91
C GLU A 30 -41.55 -8.47 5.37
N ALA A 31 -41.55 -9.72 5.78
CA ALA A 31 -41.80 -10.11 7.16
C ALA A 31 -40.68 -9.80 8.13
N GLY A 32 -39.53 -9.31 7.64
CA GLY A 32 -38.38 -8.98 8.46
C GLY A 32 -37.75 -10.19 9.16
N GLY A 33 -37.88 -11.37 8.55
CA GLY A 33 -37.42 -12.65 9.11
C GLY A 33 -35.91 -12.78 9.28
N THR A 34 -35.12 -11.99 8.57
CA THR A 34 -33.71 -11.89 8.82
C THR A 34 -33.43 -10.55 9.51
N GLY A 35 -33.13 -10.51 10.76
CA GLY A 35 -32.92 -9.30 11.57
C GLY A 35 -31.93 -8.24 11.02
N TRP A 36 -31.58 -8.35 9.77
CA TRP A 36 -30.69 -7.42 9.03
C TRP A 36 -31.45 -6.22 8.45
N ALA A 37 -32.67 -6.40 7.94
CA ALA A 37 -33.41 -5.31 7.31
C ALA A 37 -33.85 -4.23 8.33
N LYS A 38 -34.10 -4.61 9.57
CA LYS A 38 -34.50 -3.67 10.63
C LYS A 38 -33.32 -2.92 11.27
N LYS A 39 -32.10 -3.41 11.13
CA LYS A 39 -30.90 -2.71 11.60
C LYS A 39 -30.32 -1.71 10.60
N SER A 40 -30.65 -1.86 9.31
CA SER A 40 -30.12 -0.97 8.27
C SER A 40 -30.88 0.35 8.13
N GLU A 41 -32.17 0.41 8.56
CA GLU A 41 -32.95 1.65 8.50
C GLU A 41 -32.95 2.45 9.79
N ALA A 42 -32.57 1.84 10.88
CA ALA A 42 -32.79 2.48 12.17
C ALA A 42 -31.55 3.03 12.79
N GLU A 43 -30.46 3.12 12.39
CA GLU A 43 -29.33 3.64 13.20
C GLU A 43 -27.93 3.37 12.62
N ILE A 44 -27.74 3.75 11.40
CA ILE A 44 -26.44 4.32 11.07
C ILE A 44 -26.72 5.78 10.70
N PRO A 45 -26.61 6.69 11.64
CA PRO A 45 -26.36 8.07 11.27
C PRO A 45 -25.07 8.00 10.47
N MET A 46 -25.17 8.10 9.16
CA MET A 46 -23.99 8.17 8.27
C MET A 46 -23.06 9.31 8.66
N ASP A 47 -23.31 9.98 9.75
CA ASP A 47 -22.70 11.27 10.05
C ASP A 47 -21.93 11.38 11.37
N THR A 48 -22.08 10.53 12.35
CA THR A 48 -21.39 10.81 13.61
C THR A 48 -20.82 9.63 14.39
N ALA A 49 -21.45 8.47 14.41
CA ALA A 49 -20.96 7.33 15.19
C ALA A 49 -19.79 6.60 14.49
N GLY A 50 -19.84 6.47 13.16
CA GLY A 50 -18.76 5.85 12.39
C GLY A 50 -17.49 6.70 12.29
N GLN A 51 -17.60 8.02 12.37
CA GLN A 51 -16.41 8.89 12.26
C GLN A 51 -15.54 8.84 13.52
N GLY A 52 -16.11 8.60 14.71
CA GLY A 52 -15.34 8.48 15.95
C GLY A 52 -14.53 7.18 16.02
N GLU A 53 -15.17 6.06 15.70
CA GLU A 53 -14.52 4.76 15.65
C GLU A 53 -13.56 4.64 14.46
N TYR A 54 -13.93 5.19 13.30
CA TYR A 54 -13.06 5.25 12.13
C TYR A 54 -11.81 6.12 12.37
N ARG A 55 -11.96 7.26 13.04
CA ARG A 55 -10.83 8.11 13.43
C ARG A 55 -9.88 7.42 14.41
N ALA A 56 -10.39 6.56 15.27
CA ALA A 56 -9.56 5.77 16.19
C ALA A 56 -8.72 4.70 15.48
N LEU A 57 -9.16 4.27 14.27
CA LEU A 57 -8.44 3.31 13.43
C LEU A 57 -7.44 3.98 12.47
N LEU A 58 -7.57 5.28 12.24
CA LEU A 58 -6.63 6.00 11.38
C LEU A 58 -5.26 6.09 12.06
N PRO A 59 -4.20 5.95 11.27
CA PRO A 59 -2.85 6.05 11.80
C PRO A 59 -2.55 7.45 12.34
N LYS A 60 -1.64 7.53 13.29
CA LYS A 60 -1.09 8.79 13.75
C LYS A 60 -0.18 9.38 12.69
N LYS A 61 0.09 10.70 12.79
CA LYS A 61 1.08 11.36 11.96
C LYS A 61 2.44 10.69 12.09
N VAL A 62 3.16 10.64 10.97
CA VAL A 62 4.50 10.08 10.90
C VAL A 62 5.49 10.99 11.62
N GLU A 63 6.32 10.41 12.47
CA GLU A 63 7.42 11.14 13.10
C GLU A 63 8.61 11.24 12.15
N LYS A 64 9.31 12.37 12.15
CA LYS A 64 10.51 12.59 11.31
C LYS A 64 11.59 11.53 11.52
N GLU A 65 11.67 10.97 12.72
CA GLU A 65 12.63 9.91 13.02
C GLU A 65 12.35 8.63 12.21
N THR A 66 11.07 8.27 12.05
CA THR A 66 10.67 7.15 11.18
C THR A 66 11.11 7.40 9.74
N ALA A 67 10.88 8.61 9.22
CA ALA A 67 11.31 8.97 7.86
C ALA A 67 12.84 8.94 7.73
N ARG A 68 13.58 9.44 8.72
CA ARG A 68 15.07 9.36 8.74
C ARG A 68 15.57 7.93 8.75
N GLU A 69 14.95 7.06 9.52
CA GLU A 69 15.31 5.64 9.55
C GLU A 69 15.09 4.98 8.20
N ILE A 70 13.96 5.22 7.55
CA ILE A 70 13.66 4.71 6.20
C ILE A 70 14.71 5.20 5.21
N ILE A 71 14.96 6.50 5.15
CA ILE A 71 15.94 7.11 4.23
C ILE A 71 17.34 6.55 4.48
N LYS A 72 17.75 6.43 5.74
CA LYS A 72 19.03 5.83 6.13
C LYS A 72 19.18 4.39 5.64
N LYS A 73 18.13 3.56 5.80
CA LYS A 73 18.12 2.17 5.32
C LYS A 73 18.21 2.12 3.79
N ILE A 74 17.44 2.96 3.09
CA ILE A 74 17.50 3.06 1.62
C ILE A 74 18.92 3.38 1.15
N ARG A 75 19.58 4.37 1.76
CA ARG A 75 20.94 4.77 1.39
C ARG A 75 22.00 3.71 1.71
N ALA A 76 21.75 2.87 2.70
CA ALA A 76 22.65 1.76 3.05
C ALA A 76 22.48 0.55 2.12
N ALA A 77 21.36 0.43 1.45
CA ALA A 77 21.07 -0.66 0.53
C ALA A 77 21.85 -0.52 -0.78
N ARG A 78 22.13 -1.64 -1.39
CA ARG A 78 22.86 -1.69 -2.70
C ARG A 78 21.89 -1.74 -3.89
N ARG A 79 20.71 -2.29 -3.70
CA ARG A 79 19.67 -2.47 -4.71
C ARG A 79 18.28 -2.17 -4.13
N PRO A 80 18.08 -0.94 -3.60
CA PRO A 80 16.77 -0.55 -3.09
C PRO A 80 15.77 -0.40 -4.24
N VAL A 81 14.52 -0.73 -3.98
CA VAL A 81 13.39 -0.61 -4.92
C VAL A 81 12.17 -0.04 -4.20
N ILE A 82 11.45 0.87 -4.85
CA ILE A 82 10.10 1.26 -4.43
C ILE A 82 9.08 0.39 -5.16
N ASN A 83 8.16 -0.20 -4.42
CA ASN A 83 6.92 -0.78 -4.95
C ASN A 83 5.78 0.22 -4.71
N ALA A 84 5.37 0.90 -5.76
CA ALA A 84 4.31 1.91 -5.69
C ALA A 84 2.92 1.26 -5.84
N GLY A 85 2.07 1.46 -4.86
CA GLY A 85 0.69 0.97 -4.83
C GLY A 85 -0.34 2.07 -5.09
N ASN A 86 -1.59 1.66 -5.34
CA ASN A 86 -2.69 2.56 -5.65
C ASN A 86 -3.07 3.50 -4.49
N GLY A 87 -2.70 3.16 -3.26
CA GLY A 87 -2.85 4.04 -2.10
C GLY A 87 -2.27 5.44 -2.31
N ILE A 88 -1.19 5.56 -3.10
CA ILE A 88 -0.58 6.84 -3.48
C ILE A 88 -1.58 7.74 -4.21
N ARG A 89 -2.33 7.18 -5.16
CA ARG A 89 -3.38 7.91 -5.88
C ARG A 89 -4.58 8.23 -5.02
N ILE A 90 -5.03 7.25 -4.24
CA ILE A 90 -6.18 7.40 -3.33
C ILE A 90 -5.93 8.50 -2.29
N ALA A 91 -4.73 8.58 -1.75
CA ALA A 91 -4.33 9.60 -0.79
C ALA A 91 -4.07 10.99 -1.42
N GLY A 92 -4.12 11.12 -2.74
CA GLY A 92 -3.72 12.35 -3.44
C GLY A 92 -2.24 12.70 -3.24
N ALA A 93 -1.37 11.68 -3.15
CA ALA A 93 0.05 11.80 -2.83
C ALA A 93 0.97 11.72 -4.06
N HIS A 94 0.41 11.69 -5.27
CA HIS A 94 1.19 11.43 -6.49
C HIS A 94 2.34 12.42 -6.69
N GLU A 95 2.09 13.72 -6.55
CA GLU A 95 3.11 14.73 -6.79
C GLU A 95 4.28 14.63 -5.80
N VAL A 96 3.98 14.46 -4.52
CA VAL A 96 5.02 14.29 -3.48
C VAL A 96 5.76 12.95 -3.67
N PHE A 97 5.06 11.91 -4.12
CA PHE A 97 5.67 10.62 -4.45
C PHE A 97 6.75 10.76 -5.52
N ILE A 98 6.46 11.45 -6.63
CA ILE A 98 7.43 11.67 -7.70
C ILE A 98 8.64 12.44 -7.16
N ARG A 99 8.43 13.53 -6.42
CA ARG A 99 9.55 14.30 -5.85
C ARG A 99 10.42 13.49 -4.90
N VAL A 100 9.81 12.66 -4.04
CA VAL A 100 10.55 11.79 -3.13
C VAL A 100 11.32 10.70 -3.90
N ALA A 101 10.71 10.07 -4.89
CA ALA A 101 11.37 9.07 -5.73
C ALA A 101 12.56 9.67 -6.47
N GLU A 102 12.41 10.87 -7.04
CA GLU A 102 13.48 11.61 -7.70
C GLU A 102 14.60 12.01 -6.73
N ALA A 103 14.27 12.46 -5.53
CA ALA A 103 15.27 12.81 -4.52
C ALA A 103 16.06 11.58 -4.02
N LEU A 104 15.42 10.42 -3.95
CA LEU A 104 16.06 9.16 -3.56
C LEU A 104 16.83 8.50 -4.71
N GLN A 105 16.48 8.78 -5.97
CA GLN A 105 17.09 8.19 -7.17
C GLN A 105 17.09 6.66 -7.19
N ILE A 106 16.00 6.03 -6.76
CA ILE A 106 15.87 4.57 -6.71
C ILE A 106 14.79 4.06 -7.66
N PRO A 107 14.94 2.83 -8.22
CA PRO A 107 13.96 2.26 -9.14
C PRO A 107 12.56 2.16 -8.56
N VAL A 108 11.55 2.43 -9.40
CA VAL A 108 10.14 2.35 -9.06
C VAL A 108 9.48 1.23 -9.87
N VAL A 109 8.84 0.31 -9.17
CA VAL A 109 7.98 -0.73 -9.74
C VAL A 109 6.54 -0.44 -9.35
N THR A 110 5.61 -0.55 -10.29
CA THR A 110 4.17 -0.36 -10.04
C THR A 110 3.45 -1.70 -9.92
N GLY A 111 2.32 -1.72 -9.23
CA GLY A 111 1.36 -2.82 -9.31
C GLY A 111 0.40 -2.66 -10.50
N ALA A 112 -0.47 -3.65 -10.71
CA ALA A 112 -1.48 -3.62 -11.78
C ALA A 112 -2.48 -2.46 -11.61
N ASP A 113 -2.78 -2.10 -10.36
CA ASP A 113 -3.78 -1.08 -10.02
C ASP A 113 -3.16 0.31 -9.82
N SER A 114 -1.85 0.46 -10.07
CA SER A 114 -1.07 1.69 -9.82
C SER A 114 -0.15 2.06 -10.99
N ILE A 115 -0.49 1.63 -12.18
CA ILE A 115 0.31 1.85 -13.41
C ILE A 115 0.50 3.33 -13.74
N ASP A 116 -0.37 4.18 -13.24
CA ASP A 116 -0.35 5.63 -13.45
C ASP A 116 0.40 6.40 -12.34
N CYS A 117 1.00 5.70 -11.38
CA CYS A 117 1.82 6.34 -10.34
C CYS A 117 3.13 6.93 -10.88
N ILE A 118 3.63 6.42 -11.99
CA ILE A 118 4.81 6.93 -12.68
C ILE A 118 4.67 6.59 -14.18
N TRP A 119 5.09 7.48 -15.07
CA TRP A 119 4.96 7.24 -16.50
C TRP A 119 6.11 6.40 -17.08
N ASP A 120 5.86 5.74 -18.18
CA ASP A 120 6.74 4.70 -18.75
C ASP A 120 8.12 5.21 -19.15
N GLU A 121 8.23 6.48 -19.57
CA GLU A 121 9.50 7.10 -19.98
C GLU A 121 10.28 7.71 -18.80
N HIS A 122 9.73 7.65 -17.59
CA HIS A 122 10.43 8.19 -16.43
C HIS A 122 11.71 7.39 -16.15
N PRO A 123 12.88 8.03 -15.92
CA PRO A 123 14.15 7.33 -15.73
C PRO A 123 14.16 6.30 -14.60
N LEU A 124 13.33 6.47 -13.58
CA LEU A 124 13.23 5.58 -12.44
C LEU A 124 12.20 4.45 -12.66
N TYR A 125 11.35 4.54 -13.68
CA TYR A 125 10.38 3.47 -13.94
C TYR A 125 11.07 2.20 -14.39
N THR A 126 10.76 1.10 -13.72
CA THR A 126 11.42 -0.19 -13.96
C THR A 126 10.47 -1.27 -14.44
N GLY A 127 9.18 -0.98 -14.46
CA GLY A 127 8.14 -1.89 -14.94
C GLY A 127 7.11 -2.24 -13.89
N LYS A 128 6.29 -3.24 -14.18
CA LYS A 128 5.19 -3.72 -13.33
C LYS A 128 5.56 -5.00 -12.61
N GLY A 129 5.28 -5.06 -11.32
CA GLY A 129 5.36 -6.28 -10.53
C GLY A 129 4.05 -7.07 -10.51
N GLY A 130 4.15 -8.34 -10.12
CA GLY A 130 3.01 -9.22 -9.92
C GLY A 130 2.69 -10.17 -11.08
N ASN A 131 1.56 -10.87 -10.97
CA ASN A 131 1.16 -11.94 -11.91
C ASN A 131 0.91 -11.45 -13.34
N VAL A 132 0.46 -10.20 -13.47
CA VAL A 132 0.25 -9.52 -14.75
C VAL A 132 1.35 -8.48 -15.01
N GLY A 133 2.42 -8.54 -14.25
CA GLY A 133 3.58 -7.69 -14.40
C GLY A 133 4.49 -8.11 -15.54
N ASP A 134 5.50 -7.30 -15.77
CA ASP A 134 6.54 -7.58 -16.75
C ASP A 134 7.79 -8.20 -16.11
N ARG A 135 8.71 -8.60 -16.95
CA ARG A 135 9.95 -9.24 -16.51
C ARG A 135 10.85 -8.29 -15.71
N ALA A 136 10.94 -7.03 -16.13
CA ALA A 136 11.82 -6.05 -15.52
C ALA A 136 11.36 -5.70 -14.10
N GLY A 137 10.07 -5.38 -13.92
CA GLY A 137 9.49 -5.08 -12.63
C GLY A 137 9.59 -6.25 -11.65
N ASN A 138 9.26 -7.47 -12.09
CA ASN A 138 9.39 -8.66 -11.25
C ASN A 138 10.85 -8.95 -10.87
N PHE A 139 11.80 -8.79 -11.78
CA PHE A 139 13.22 -8.98 -11.46
C PHE A 139 13.77 -7.90 -10.53
N ALA A 140 13.34 -6.65 -10.66
CA ALA A 140 13.72 -5.60 -9.73
C ALA A 140 13.31 -5.95 -8.30
N ILE A 141 12.06 -6.36 -8.09
CA ILE A 141 11.58 -6.79 -6.77
C ILE A 141 12.37 -8.00 -6.26
N GLN A 142 12.55 -9.04 -7.09
CA GLN A 142 13.17 -10.30 -6.67
C GLN A 142 14.65 -10.19 -6.36
N ASN A 143 15.33 -9.21 -6.94
CA ASN A 143 16.77 -8.99 -6.73
C ASN A 143 17.07 -7.79 -5.83
N SER A 144 16.06 -7.13 -5.30
CA SER A 144 16.25 -6.05 -4.32
C SER A 144 16.83 -6.59 -3.01
N ASP A 145 17.62 -5.79 -2.33
CA ASP A 145 18.08 -6.03 -0.96
C ASP A 145 17.35 -5.13 0.05
N LEU A 146 16.58 -4.15 -0.45
CA LEU A 146 15.61 -3.39 0.30
C LEU A 146 14.40 -3.09 -0.59
N LEU A 147 13.22 -3.31 -0.07
CA LEU A 147 11.95 -2.99 -0.72
C LEU A 147 11.13 -2.04 0.13
N LEU A 148 10.86 -0.85 -0.38
CA LEU A 148 9.91 0.09 0.20
C LEU A 148 8.57 -0.04 -0.53
N SER A 149 7.58 -0.66 0.09
CA SER A 149 6.23 -0.77 -0.46
C SER A 149 5.31 0.30 0.11
N LEU A 150 4.71 1.10 -0.75
CA LEU A 150 3.91 2.27 -0.43
C LEU A 150 2.45 2.07 -0.85
N GLY A 151 1.53 1.92 0.11
CA GLY A 151 0.10 1.86 -0.13
C GLY A 151 -0.35 0.77 -1.11
N SER A 152 0.28 -0.40 -1.06
CA SER A 152 0.07 -1.46 -2.07
C SER A 152 -0.83 -2.60 -1.60
N ARG A 153 -1.14 -2.71 -0.31
CA ARG A 153 -1.82 -3.87 0.28
C ARG A 153 -1.13 -5.23 0.02
N LEU A 154 -0.35 -5.38 -1.03
CA LEU A 154 0.40 -6.59 -1.41
C LEU A 154 -0.51 -7.83 -1.48
N SER A 155 -1.54 -7.75 -2.31
CA SER A 155 -2.44 -8.87 -2.58
C SER A 155 -1.73 -10.00 -3.34
N PHE A 156 -2.34 -11.19 -3.42
CA PHE A 156 -1.80 -12.32 -4.18
C PHE A 156 -1.53 -11.99 -5.65
N ARG A 157 -2.21 -11.00 -6.22
CA ARG A 157 -1.93 -10.52 -7.59
C ARG A 157 -0.56 -9.89 -7.72
N GLN A 158 -0.09 -9.23 -6.65
CA GLN A 158 1.22 -8.62 -6.60
C GLN A 158 2.30 -9.60 -6.18
N VAL A 159 2.04 -10.44 -5.17
CA VAL A 159 3.05 -11.29 -4.54
C VAL A 159 3.02 -12.75 -5.00
N GLY A 160 1.97 -13.17 -5.71
CA GLY A 160 1.74 -14.55 -6.10
C GLY A 160 1.21 -15.40 -4.96
N TYR A 161 1.18 -16.72 -5.16
CA TYR A 161 0.75 -17.70 -4.14
C TYR A 161 1.92 -18.28 -3.32
N ARG A 162 3.14 -18.12 -3.82
CA ARG A 162 4.36 -18.53 -3.15
C ARG A 162 4.94 -17.32 -2.40
N PHE A 163 4.29 -16.93 -1.32
CA PHE A 163 4.59 -15.73 -0.54
C PHE A 163 6.04 -15.72 -0.02
N ASP A 164 6.55 -16.91 0.32
CA ASP A 164 7.91 -17.14 0.81
C ASP A 164 9.00 -16.82 -0.22
N THR A 165 8.63 -16.72 -1.48
CA THR A 165 9.58 -16.45 -2.58
C THR A 165 9.58 -14.98 -3.02
N TRP A 166 8.62 -14.17 -2.59
CA TRP A 166 8.52 -12.78 -2.99
C TRP A 166 9.48 -11.90 -2.22
N ALA A 167 10.30 -11.13 -2.93
CA ALA A 167 11.33 -10.24 -2.35
C ALA A 167 12.17 -10.90 -1.23
N ARG A 168 12.49 -12.19 -1.40
CA ARG A 168 13.01 -13.09 -0.37
C ARG A 168 14.29 -12.65 0.32
N GLU A 169 15.11 -11.82 -0.34
CA GLU A 169 16.40 -11.34 0.19
C GLU A 169 16.31 -9.87 0.63
N ALA A 170 15.17 -9.22 0.41
CA ALA A 170 15.01 -7.80 0.70
C ALA A 170 14.64 -7.56 2.17
N TYR A 171 15.25 -6.53 2.75
CA TYR A 171 14.67 -5.89 3.94
C TYR A 171 13.40 -5.16 3.51
N THR A 172 12.24 -5.57 4.05
CA THR A 172 10.95 -5.09 3.62
C THR A 172 10.41 -4.00 4.54
N ILE A 173 10.24 -2.81 4.00
CA ILE A 173 9.56 -1.68 4.64
C ILE A 173 8.20 -1.56 3.99
N ILE A 174 7.13 -1.84 4.74
CA ILE A 174 5.77 -1.85 4.20
C ILE A 174 4.94 -0.79 4.89
N ASN A 175 4.46 0.17 4.09
CA ASN A 175 3.50 1.18 4.52
C ASN A 175 2.10 0.77 4.07
N ASP A 176 1.18 0.78 5.02
CA ASP A 176 -0.25 0.65 4.76
C ASP A 176 -1.03 1.49 5.77
N ILE A 177 -2.21 1.96 5.37
CA ILE A 177 -3.14 2.68 6.23
C ILE A 177 -3.89 1.74 7.17
N ASP A 178 -3.97 0.44 6.81
CA ASP A 178 -4.60 -0.60 7.59
C ASP A 178 -3.56 -1.40 8.39
N ALA A 179 -3.63 -1.30 9.72
CA ALA A 179 -2.73 -2.02 10.61
C ALA A 179 -2.83 -3.54 10.49
N GLU A 180 -3.96 -4.09 10.06
CA GLU A 180 -4.15 -5.53 9.91
C GLU A 180 -3.45 -6.05 8.64
N GLU A 181 -3.35 -5.24 7.57
CA GLU A 181 -2.56 -5.59 6.40
C GLU A 181 -1.07 -5.75 6.72
N LEU A 182 -0.57 -5.00 7.72
CA LEU A 182 0.82 -5.10 8.19
C LEU A 182 1.11 -6.34 9.04
N LYS A 183 0.06 -7.02 9.53
CA LYS A 183 0.16 -8.20 10.41
C LYS A 183 -0.17 -9.51 9.70
N LYS A 184 -0.56 -9.47 8.43
CA LYS A 184 -0.96 -10.67 7.72
C LYS A 184 0.18 -11.69 7.65
N PRO A 185 -0.10 -12.99 7.81
CA PRO A 185 0.94 -14.02 7.95
C PRO A 185 1.59 -14.43 6.61
N THR A 186 1.15 -13.85 5.51
CA THR A 186 1.59 -14.22 4.17
C THR A 186 2.91 -13.58 3.75
N LEU A 187 3.31 -12.50 4.41
CA LEU A 187 4.53 -11.76 4.05
C LEU A 187 5.39 -11.53 5.28
N HIS A 188 6.69 -11.59 5.07
CA HIS A 188 7.64 -11.08 6.05
C HIS A 188 7.70 -9.57 5.96
N VAL A 189 7.55 -8.89 7.08
CA VAL A 189 7.61 -7.43 7.19
C VAL A 189 8.67 -7.08 8.24
N ASP A 190 9.80 -6.54 7.79
CA ASP A 190 10.89 -6.14 8.70
C ASP A 190 10.59 -4.83 9.42
N MET A 191 10.01 -3.87 8.70
CA MET A 191 9.64 -2.57 9.23
C MET A 191 8.21 -2.20 8.78
N PRO A 192 7.21 -2.46 9.64
CA PRO A 192 5.84 -2.02 9.38
C PRO A 192 5.70 -0.52 9.64
N VAL A 193 5.10 0.19 8.70
CA VAL A 193 4.83 1.64 8.81
C VAL A 193 3.32 1.87 8.69
N HIS A 194 2.63 1.88 9.81
CA HIS A 194 1.20 2.18 9.89
C HIS A 194 0.99 3.69 9.75
N ALA A 195 0.76 4.14 8.54
CA ALA A 195 0.64 5.57 8.22
C ALA A 195 -0.18 5.79 6.95
N ASP A 196 -0.82 6.96 6.85
CA ASP A 196 -1.25 7.49 5.57
C ASP A 196 -0.01 7.70 4.69
N VAL A 197 -0.05 7.19 3.47
CA VAL A 197 1.10 7.26 2.56
C VAL A 197 1.46 8.69 2.18
N LYS A 198 0.49 9.61 2.16
CA LYS A 198 0.75 11.02 1.90
C LYS A 198 1.53 11.65 3.05
N ASP A 199 1.11 11.40 4.29
CA ASP A 199 1.79 11.91 5.48
C ASP A 199 3.23 11.37 5.57
N LEU A 200 3.42 10.08 5.25
CA LEU A 200 4.75 9.49 5.19
C LEU A 200 5.63 10.16 4.13
N LEU A 201 5.11 10.34 2.92
CA LEU A 201 5.87 10.94 1.82
C LEU A 201 6.17 12.42 2.05
N GLU A 202 5.24 13.19 2.59
CA GLU A 202 5.46 14.59 2.97
C GLU A 202 6.55 14.69 4.05
N THR A 203 6.50 13.81 5.06
CA THR A 203 7.53 13.78 6.11
C THR A 203 8.90 13.36 5.57
N MET A 204 8.94 12.40 4.64
CA MET A 204 10.20 12.01 3.96
C MET A 204 10.76 13.17 3.11
N GLU A 205 9.90 13.90 2.39
CA GLU A 205 10.32 15.06 1.60
C GLU A 205 10.93 16.16 2.49
N GLU A 206 10.30 16.45 3.64
CA GLU A 206 10.84 17.40 4.61
C GLU A 206 12.25 16.99 5.08
N VAL A 207 12.44 15.73 5.45
CA VAL A 207 13.74 15.23 5.90
C VAL A 207 14.79 15.29 4.80
N LEU A 208 14.43 14.92 3.56
CA LEU A 208 15.34 15.00 2.43
C LEU A 208 15.82 16.44 2.14
N LYS A 209 14.90 17.41 2.24
CA LYS A 209 15.22 18.85 2.10
C LYS A 209 16.13 19.35 3.24
N GLU A 210 15.87 18.94 4.48
CA GLU A 210 16.73 19.30 5.62
C GLU A 210 18.17 18.78 5.43
N GLU A 211 18.32 17.56 4.92
CA GLU A 211 19.63 16.97 4.66
C GLU A 211 20.36 17.62 3.49
N GLU A 212 19.65 18.05 2.45
CA GLU A 212 20.21 18.78 1.32
C GLU A 212 20.75 20.14 1.78
N LEU A 213 19.95 20.91 2.50
CA LEU A 213 20.36 22.22 3.06
C LEU A 213 21.58 22.08 4.00
N SER A 214 21.63 21.03 4.82
CA SER A 214 22.76 20.79 5.70
C SER A 214 24.03 20.49 4.93
N ARG A 215 23.92 19.77 3.83
CA ARG A 215 25.06 19.42 2.95
C ARG A 215 25.60 20.65 2.25
N ASP A 216 24.70 21.48 1.70
CA ASP A 216 25.08 22.72 1.02
C ASP A 216 25.79 23.71 1.97
N ALA A 217 25.30 23.84 3.20
CA ALA A 217 25.95 24.68 4.22
C ALA A 217 27.36 24.20 4.59
N MET A 218 27.55 22.88 4.73
CA MET A 218 28.87 22.29 5.00
C MET A 218 29.83 22.49 3.81
N ASP A 219 29.34 22.39 2.58
CA ASP A 219 30.16 22.61 1.38
C ASP A 219 30.52 24.07 1.21
N GLU A 220 29.68 25.01 1.62
CA GLU A 220 29.98 26.43 1.62
C GLU A 220 31.02 26.79 2.67
N GLU A 221 30.91 26.32 3.91
CA GLU A 221 31.92 26.47 4.96
C GLU A 221 33.27 25.88 4.54
N ALA A 222 33.26 24.70 3.87
CA ALA A 222 34.50 24.09 3.39
C ALA A 222 35.19 24.88 2.27
N ARG A 223 34.41 25.61 1.45
CA ARG A 223 34.95 26.50 0.40
C ARG A 223 35.52 27.81 0.98
N GLU A 224 34.88 28.36 2.01
CA GLU A 224 35.33 29.57 2.69
C GLU A 224 36.60 29.34 3.53
N ALA A 225 36.86 28.10 3.94
CA ALA A 225 38.01 27.70 4.74
C ALA A 225 39.27 27.41 3.90
N GLN A 226 39.20 27.46 2.57
CA GLN A 226 40.32 27.25 1.61
C GLN A 226 40.84 28.57 1.09
#